data_5c2fb203d40d9b6d0707d4b1544e397f
#
_entry.id   5c2fb203d40d9b6d0707d4b1544e397f
#
_cell.length_a   1.000
_cell.length_b   1.000
_cell.length_c   1.000
_cell.angle_alpha   90.00
_cell.angle_beta   90.00
_cell.angle_gamma   90.00
#
_symmetry.space_group_name_H-M   'P 1'
#
loop_
_entity.id
_entity.type
_entity.pdbx_description
1 polymer ?
#
loop_
_entity_poly.entity_id
_entity_poly.type
_entity_poly.pdbx_seq_one_letter_code
_entity_poly.pdbx_strand_id
1 'polypeptide(L)'
;MGTITTGAIFLAIAFSPADRVTLQEVNPPGSTTRATIEMRAEGTFKPATLPGSPEAKPLALKVETKLVFVDRVASVDSKTQARKSVRQVEQAASTINGEVRPSSSVLRAEVALLMAERLDSSVKVVSPGGPLTRSELELVQQPGDPLALASLLSNKPVTVGDRWTVGDLAARNLSGYDALASNALEATLESLDDASARIRLLGTIRGAALGGEGSMACDGSVTFDRKTKQIEKLTLRRAETRRAGAVEDGLDVKSVITVTRSAIQPPKPLDDDSFVARAIEPTTGVDLLLFQAPEGKATLLHDRDWHVYWDDARQAVLKRLDRGEMVAQLNLSVGPNAGKGRHQDLNQFRNDIKKVLGERFIQFVGEGEVDGAPAGGFRYKVTVQGRQGDAGVLWHYYLLAGPEGDQLIATFTLGQAQQVQFGDQDLRLIGSLEWK
;
A
#
# COMPACT_ATOMS: atom_id res chain seq x y z
N MET A 1 -18.85 59.18 64.86
CA MET A 1 -18.01 58.03 64.50
C MET A 1 -18.88 57.09 63.67
N GLY A 2 -18.82 57.23 62.38
CA GLY A 2 -19.62 56.41 61.45
C GLY A 2 -18.72 55.35 60.80
N THR A 3 -19.06 54.10 60.98
CA THR A 3 -18.36 52.94 60.40
C THR A 3 -18.92 52.74 58.99
N ILE A 4 -18.05 52.80 57.97
CA ILE A 4 -18.37 52.50 56.59
C ILE A 4 -18.02 51.01 56.40
N THR A 5 -19.03 50.17 56.17
CA THR A 5 -18.85 48.74 55.83
C THR A 5 -18.75 48.61 54.31
N THR A 6 -17.58 48.31 53.79
CA THR A 6 -17.34 48.05 52.36
C THR A 6 -17.76 46.61 52.06
N GLY A 7 -18.88 46.43 51.37
CA GLY A 7 -19.32 45.14 50.87
C GLY A 7 -18.58 44.79 49.56
N ALA A 8 -17.79 43.72 49.61
CA ALA A 8 -17.16 43.09 48.42
C ALA A 8 -18.22 42.31 47.64
N ILE A 9 -18.54 42.71 46.44
CA ILE A 9 -19.40 41.97 45.50
C ILE A 9 -18.51 40.93 44.84
N PHE A 10 -18.65 39.67 45.20
CA PHE A 10 -18.08 38.55 44.46
C PHE A 10 -18.94 38.28 43.24
N LEU A 11 -18.43 38.62 42.07
CA LEU A 11 -19.03 38.24 40.78
C LEU A 11 -18.73 36.74 40.57
N ALA A 12 -19.68 35.85 40.86
CA ALA A 12 -19.60 34.45 40.52
C ALA A 12 -19.76 34.34 38.97
N ILE A 13 -18.66 34.11 38.28
CA ILE A 13 -18.69 33.71 36.87
C ILE A 13 -19.28 32.28 36.84
N ALA A 14 -20.55 32.17 36.51
CA ALA A 14 -21.18 30.89 36.21
C ALA A 14 -20.57 30.35 34.91
N PHE A 15 -19.66 29.41 35.04
CA PHE A 15 -19.27 28.60 33.89
C PHE A 15 -20.51 27.79 33.48
N SER A 16 -21.13 28.11 32.34
CA SER A 16 -22.05 27.18 31.68
C SER A 16 -21.33 25.83 31.50
N PRO A 17 -21.99 24.73 31.80
CA PRO A 17 -21.39 23.41 31.51
C PRO A 17 -21.04 23.41 30.03
N ALA A 18 -19.75 23.24 29.73
CA ALA A 18 -19.28 23.21 28.37
C ALA A 18 -20.04 22.09 27.61
N ASP A 19 -20.76 22.50 26.52
CA ASP A 19 -21.58 21.57 25.75
C ASP A 19 -20.74 20.43 25.21
N ARG A 20 -21.01 19.21 25.70
CA ARG A 20 -20.38 17.99 25.20
C ARG A 20 -20.97 17.60 23.85
N VAL A 21 -20.10 17.30 22.88
CA VAL A 21 -20.49 16.88 21.54
C VAL A 21 -19.93 15.52 21.21
N THR A 22 -20.72 14.68 20.54
CA THR A 22 -20.24 13.42 19.96
C THR A 22 -19.82 13.69 18.51
N LEU A 23 -18.53 13.53 18.26
CA LEU A 23 -17.94 13.62 16.92
C LEU A 23 -17.90 12.22 16.33
N GLN A 24 -18.85 11.91 15.46
CA GLN A 24 -18.97 10.59 14.82
C GLN A 24 -19.39 10.78 13.36
N GLU A 25 -18.66 10.15 12.44
CA GLU A 25 -19.11 10.10 11.04
C GLU A 25 -20.36 9.22 10.91
N VAL A 26 -21.30 9.71 10.11
CA VAL A 26 -22.52 9.00 9.75
C VAL A 26 -22.61 8.96 8.23
N ASN A 27 -22.42 7.80 7.66
CA ASN A 27 -22.38 7.59 6.22
C ASN A 27 -23.45 6.55 5.81
N PRO A 28 -24.72 6.93 5.64
CA PRO A 28 -25.75 5.96 5.27
C PRO A 28 -25.43 5.34 3.90
N PRO A 29 -25.87 4.09 3.66
CA PRO A 29 -25.75 3.48 2.33
C PRO A 29 -26.37 4.38 1.26
N GLY A 30 -25.69 4.51 0.12
CA GLY A 30 -26.08 5.42 -0.97
C GLY A 30 -25.53 6.83 -0.82
N SER A 31 -25.04 7.26 0.37
CA SER A 31 -24.37 8.55 0.50
C SER A 31 -23.15 8.62 -0.43
N THR A 32 -23.01 9.76 -1.10
CA THR A 32 -21.99 9.93 -2.14
C THR A 32 -21.20 11.20 -1.91
N THR A 33 -19.88 11.07 -1.93
CA THR A 33 -18.96 12.21 -1.79
C THR A 33 -17.95 12.21 -2.93
N ARG A 34 -17.50 13.39 -3.32
CA ARG A 34 -16.29 13.56 -4.11
C ARG A 34 -15.14 13.80 -3.16
N ALA A 35 -14.12 12.95 -3.24
CA ALA A 35 -12.92 13.04 -2.44
C ALA A 35 -11.72 13.44 -3.30
N THR A 36 -10.87 14.31 -2.78
CA THR A 36 -9.58 14.68 -3.36
C THR A 36 -8.51 14.46 -2.31
N ILE A 37 -7.47 13.71 -2.66
CA ILE A 37 -6.27 13.48 -1.85
C ILE A 37 -5.09 14.01 -2.63
N GLU A 38 -4.38 14.98 -2.07
CA GLU A 38 -3.16 15.54 -2.63
C GLU A 38 -2.01 15.35 -1.64
N MET A 39 -0.87 14.85 -2.13
CA MET A 39 0.34 14.72 -1.35
C MET A 39 1.51 15.33 -2.08
N ARG A 40 2.33 16.09 -1.33
CA ARG A 40 3.65 16.56 -1.77
C ARG A 40 4.67 16.15 -0.74
N ALA A 41 5.76 15.53 -1.19
CA ALA A 41 6.86 15.13 -0.34
C ALA A 41 8.18 15.57 -0.93
N GLU A 42 9.09 16.01 -0.06
CA GLU A 42 10.46 16.40 -0.41
C GLU A 42 11.41 15.88 0.65
N GLY A 43 12.61 15.47 0.23
CA GLY A 43 13.63 14.99 1.14
C GLY A 43 14.71 14.20 0.43
N THR A 44 15.19 13.15 1.08
CA THR A 44 16.26 12.31 0.56
C THR A 44 15.89 10.82 0.65
N PHE A 45 16.31 10.14 -0.39
CA PHE A 45 16.32 8.70 -0.50
C PHE A 45 17.73 8.21 -0.15
N LYS A 46 17.85 7.20 0.70
CA LYS A 46 19.14 6.71 1.22
C LYS A 46 19.36 5.29 0.71
N PRO A 47 20.06 5.10 -0.43
CA PRO A 47 20.32 3.77 -0.97
C PRO A 47 20.95 2.84 0.06
N ALA A 48 20.57 1.57 0.05
CA ALA A 48 21.15 0.56 0.93
C ALA A 48 22.65 0.40 0.60
N THR A 49 23.48 0.42 1.62
CA THR A 49 24.92 0.20 1.47
C THR A 49 25.22 -1.29 1.48
N LEU A 50 25.86 -1.80 0.43
CA LEU A 50 26.31 -3.19 0.40
C LEU A 50 27.45 -3.40 1.42
N PRO A 51 27.52 -4.55 2.11
CA PRO A 51 28.62 -4.84 3.03
C PRO A 51 29.98 -4.66 2.36
N GLY A 52 30.85 -3.84 2.99
CA GLY A 52 32.20 -3.54 2.46
C GLY A 52 32.26 -2.43 1.41
N SER A 53 31.14 -1.84 1.03
CA SER A 53 31.10 -0.67 0.15
C SER A 53 31.06 0.64 0.96
N PRO A 54 31.58 1.77 0.39
CA PRO A 54 31.37 3.09 0.98
C PRO A 54 29.87 3.39 1.14
N GLU A 55 29.52 4.16 2.15
CA GLU A 55 28.14 4.61 2.36
C GLU A 55 27.63 5.36 1.11
N ALA A 56 26.50 4.93 0.59
CA ALA A 56 25.90 5.55 -0.59
C ALA A 56 25.44 6.98 -0.26
N LYS A 57 25.71 7.94 -1.16
CA LYS A 57 25.26 9.32 -1.00
C LYS A 57 23.73 9.37 -1.05
N PRO A 58 23.07 10.06 -0.09
CA PRO A 58 21.65 10.34 -0.20
C PRO A 58 21.30 11.09 -1.48
N LEU A 59 20.20 10.69 -2.12
CA LEU A 59 19.72 11.30 -3.37
C LEU A 59 18.49 12.17 -3.07
N ALA A 60 18.42 13.36 -3.64
CA ALA A 60 17.27 14.23 -3.50
C ALA A 60 16.01 13.59 -4.13
N LEU A 61 14.89 13.68 -3.43
CA LEU A 61 13.59 13.08 -3.81
C LEU A 61 12.50 14.15 -3.71
N LYS A 62 11.66 14.21 -4.75
CA LYS A 62 10.39 14.95 -4.75
C LYS A 62 9.28 14.05 -5.27
N VAL A 63 8.15 14.03 -4.56
CA VAL A 63 6.97 13.26 -4.94
C VAL A 63 5.76 14.17 -4.94
N GLU A 64 4.97 14.13 -6.00
CA GLU A 64 3.65 14.74 -6.07
C GLU A 64 2.63 13.69 -6.48
N THR A 65 1.56 13.58 -5.69
CA THR A 65 0.48 12.63 -5.96
C THR A 65 -0.85 13.35 -5.87
N LYS A 66 -1.75 13.03 -6.80
CA LYS A 66 -3.13 13.49 -6.80
C LYS A 66 -4.08 12.35 -7.12
N LEU A 67 -5.06 12.16 -6.24
CA LEU A 67 -6.13 11.18 -6.40
C LEU A 67 -7.47 11.89 -6.21
N VAL A 68 -8.35 11.82 -7.22
CA VAL A 68 -9.71 12.37 -7.20
C VAL A 68 -10.68 11.26 -7.57
N PHE A 69 -11.68 11.04 -6.76
CA PHE A 69 -12.69 10.01 -7.01
C PHE A 69 -14.05 10.37 -6.40
N VAL A 70 -15.09 9.82 -6.98
CA VAL A 70 -16.42 9.78 -6.38
C VAL A 70 -16.53 8.49 -5.56
N ASP A 71 -16.90 8.61 -4.30
CA ASP A 71 -17.00 7.54 -3.31
C ASP A 71 -18.47 7.36 -2.91
N ARG A 72 -19.09 6.24 -3.28
CA ARG A 72 -20.45 5.90 -2.89
C ARG A 72 -20.45 4.78 -1.86
N VAL A 73 -21.01 5.04 -0.70
CA VAL A 73 -21.12 4.07 0.39
C VAL A 73 -22.08 2.95 0.00
N ALA A 74 -21.59 1.71 0.00
CA ALA A 74 -22.37 0.51 -0.31
C ALA A 74 -22.84 -0.21 0.95
N SER A 75 -22.05 -0.21 2.03
CA SER A 75 -22.45 -0.80 3.32
C SER A 75 -21.81 -0.08 4.50
N VAL A 76 -22.45 -0.22 5.66
CA VAL A 76 -21.99 0.36 6.93
C VAL A 76 -21.82 -0.72 7.98
N ASP A 77 -21.09 -0.41 9.04
CA ASP A 77 -20.99 -1.24 10.24
C ASP A 77 -22.13 -0.94 11.24
N SER A 78 -22.10 -1.59 12.40
CA SER A 78 -23.09 -1.39 13.47
C SER A 78 -23.07 0.03 14.07
N LYS A 79 -22.02 0.82 13.81
CA LYS A 79 -21.89 2.23 14.25
C LYS A 79 -22.27 3.23 13.14
N THR A 80 -22.87 2.79 12.05
CA THR A 80 -23.25 3.59 10.88
C THR A 80 -22.06 4.21 10.13
N GLN A 81 -20.84 3.75 10.39
CA GLN A 81 -19.66 4.17 9.66
C GLN A 81 -19.51 3.35 8.36
N ALA A 82 -19.09 3.99 7.28
CA ALA A 82 -18.88 3.31 6.00
C ALA A 82 -17.91 2.12 6.15
N ARG A 83 -18.34 0.94 5.69
CA ARG A 83 -17.55 -0.29 5.67
C ARG A 83 -17.06 -0.62 4.27
N LYS A 84 -17.96 -0.58 3.29
CA LYS A 84 -17.63 -0.78 1.88
C LYS A 84 -18.11 0.40 1.06
N SER A 85 -17.34 0.77 0.06
CA SER A 85 -17.73 1.77 -0.92
C SER A 85 -17.31 1.36 -2.33
N VAL A 86 -18.03 1.89 -3.32
CA VAL A 86 -17.66 1.82 -4.73
C VAL A 86 -17.16 3.19 -5.15
N ARG A 87 -16.00 3.21 -5.80
CA ARG A 87 -15.27 4.42 -6.19
C ARG A 87 -15.12 4.51 -7.67
N GLN A 88 -15.54 5.62 -8.26
CA GLN A 88 -15.19 5.98 -9.63
C GLN A 88 -14.03 6.97 -9.58
N VAL A 89 -12.85 6.53 -10.03
CA VAL A 89 -11.65 7.39 -10.09
C VAL A 89 -11.79 8.33 -11.28
N GLU A 90 -11.65 9.64 -11.02
CA GLU A 90 -11.65 10.70 -12.03
C GLU A 90 -10.22 11.10 -12.42
N GLN A 91 -9.30 11.05 -11.45
CA GLN A 91 -7.88 11.34 -11.64
C GLN A 91 -7.05 10.56 -10.62
N ALA A 92 -6.04 9.86 -11.08
CA ALA A 92 -4.99 9.28 -10.24
C ALA A 92 -3.65 9.40 -10.96
N ALA A 93 -2.75 10.17 -10.40
CA ALA A 93 -1.43 10.40 -10.96
C ALA A 93 -0.40 10.64 -9.85
N SER A 94 0.80 10.13 -10.06
CA SER A 94 1.97 10.39 -9.21
C SER A 94 3.18 10.67 -10.09
N THR A 95 4.04 11.60 -9.63
CA THR A 95 5.33 11.88 -10.25
C THR A 95 6.42 11.84 -9.18
N ILE A 96 7.53 11.22 -9.52
CA ILE A 96 8.74 11.17 -8.71
C ILE A 96 9.85 11.86 -9.50
N ASN A 97 10.53 12.81 -8.87
CA ASN A 97 11.59 13.60 -9.46
C ASN A 97 12.74 13.80 -8.44
N GLY A 98 13.82 14.46 -8.87
CA GLY A 98 14.99 14.77 -8.07
C GLY A 98 16.25 14.14 -8.65
N GLU A 99 17.15 13.68 -7.79
CA GLU A 99 18.35 12.91 -8.19
C GLU A 99 18.05 11.40 -8.35
N VAL A 100 16.89 10.95 -7.92
CA VAL A 100 16.39 9.59 -8.18
C VAL A 100 15.89 9.47 -9.62
N ARG A 101 15.82 8.23 -10.13
CA ARG A 101 15.26 7.97 -11.47
C ARG A 101 13.84 8.55 -11.57
N PRO A 102 13.58 9.50 -12.46
CA PRO A 102 12.25 10.07 -12.64
C PRO A 102 11.25 8.99 -13.04
N SER A 103 10.07 9.01 -12.44
CA SER A 103 8.98 8.12 -12.82
C SER A 103 7.64 8.83 -12.73
N SER A 104 6.67 8.36 -13.51
CA SER A 104 5.28 8.79 -13.44
C SER A 104 4.36 7.58 -13.54
N SER A 105 3.29 7.60 -12.77
CA SER A 105 2.29 6.55 -12.77
C SER A 105 0.91 7.16 -12.98
N VAL A 106 0.09 6.47 -13.78
CA VAL A 106 -1.31 6.83 -14.08
C VAL A 106 -2.14 5.56 -14.00
N LEU A 107 -3.35 5.67 -13.50
CA LEU A 107 -4.29 4.56 -13.43
C LEU A 107 -4.84 4.23 -14.83
N ARG A 108 -4.85 2.95 -15.19
CA ARG A 108 -5.51 2.48 -16.43
C ARG A 108 -7.04 2.69 -16.35
N ALA A 109 -7.65 3.04 -17.47
CA ALA A 109 -9.08 3.35 -17.53
C ALA A 109 -9.98 2.14 -17.18
N GLU A 110 -9.56 0.93 -17.58
CA GLU A 110 -10.29 -0.32 -17.31
C GLU A 110 -10.37 -0.70 -15.84
N VAL A 111 -9.46 -0.19 -15.00
CA VAL A 111 -9.45 -0.43 -13.55
C VAL A 111 -9.85 0.80 -12.73
N ALA A 112 -10.39 1.84 -13.36
CA ALA A 112 -10.79 3.08 -12.70
C ALA A 112 -12.02 2.94 -11.79
N LEU A 113 -12.79 1.85 -11.91
CA LEU A 113 -13.80 1.47 -10.94
C LEU A 113 -13.15 0.64 -9.84
N LEU A 114 -13.33 1.07 -8.60
CA LEU A 114 -12.73 0.41 -7.45
C LEU A 114 -13.81 0.02 -6.43
N MET A 115 -13.58 -1.07 -5.73
CA MET A 115 -14.25 -1.40 -4.48
C MET A 115 -13.24 -1.19 -3.35
N ALA A 116 -13.63 -0.43 -2.33
CA ALA A 116 -12.85 -0.24 -1.11
C ALA A 116 -13.59 -0.85 0.08
N GLU A 117 -12.86 -1.56 0.93
CA GLU A 117 -13.37 -2.18 2.15
C GLU A 117 -12.50 -1.82 3.34
N ARG A 118 -13.13 -1.27 4.38
CA ARG A 118 -12.49 -1.03 5.66
C ARG A 118 -12.41 -2.35 6.43
N LEU A 119 -11.21 -2.79 6.71
CA LEU A 119 -10.86 -3.87 7.61
C LEU A 119 -10.49 -3.31 8.99
N ASP A 120 -10.24 -4.19 9.96
CA ASP A 120 -9.91 -3.77 11.34
C ASP A 120 -8.63 -2.90 11.41
N SER A 121 -7.67 -3.18 10.54
CA SER A 121 -6.36 -2.53 10.57
C SER A 121 -5.93 -1.86 9.28
N SER A 122 -6.74 -1.89 8.21
CA SER A 122 -6.39 -1.35 6.89
C SER A 122 -7.63 -1.03 6.06
N VAL A 123 -7.41 -0.39 4.92
CA VAL A 123 -8.41 -0.29 3.86
C VAL A 123 -7.92 -1.11 2.68
N LYS A 124 -8.70 -2.11 2.29
CA LYS A 124 -8.46 -2.92 1.11
C LYS A 124 -9.10 -2.27 -0.11
N VAL A 125 -8.34 -2.12 -1.19
CA VAL A 125 -8.83 -1.59 -2.46
C VAL A 125 -8.57 -2.62 -3.55
N VAL A 126 -9.58 -2.90 -4.37
CA VAL A 126 -9.52 -3.80 -5.53
C VAL A 126 -10.32 -3.19 -6.68
N SER A 127 -10.07 -3.63 -7.91
CA SER A 127 -10.90 -3.24 -9.06
C SER A 127 -11.70 -4.44 -9.59
N PRO A 128 -13.03 -4.30 -9.72
CA PRO A 128 -13.85 -5.29 -10.44
C PRO A 128 -13.48 -5.40 -11.93
N GLY A 129 -12.81 -4.40 -12.50
CA GLY A 129 -12.36 -4.40 -13.90
C GLY A 129 -11.11 -5.24 -14.16
N GLY A 130 -10.48 -5.80 -13.11
CA GLY A 130 -9.32 -6.66 -13.20
C GLY A 130 -8.23 -6.34 -12.18
N PRO A 131 -7.13 -7.12 -12.16
CA PRO A 131 -6.05 -6.94 -11.21
C PRO A 131 -5.29 -5.62 -11.47
N LEU A 132 -5.02 -4.89 -10.37
CA LEU A 132 -4.18 -3.69 -10.38
C LEU A 132 -2.71 -4.09 -10.51
N THR A 133 -1.89 -3.24 -11.11
CA THR A 133 -0.44 -3.33 -10.94
C THR A 133 -0.03 -2.80 -9.57
N ARG A 134 1.22 -3.05 -9.14
CA ARG A 134 1.75 -2.49 -7.87
C ARG A 134 1.66 -0.96 -7.86
N SER A 135 2.10 -0.31 -8.91
CA SER A 135 2.05 1.15 -9.02
C SER A 135 0.63 1.72 -9.04
N GLU A 136 -0.33 1.02 -9.65
CA GLU A 136 -1.74 1.42 -9.60
C GLU A 136 -2.35 1.26 -8.21
N LEU A 137 -2.01 0.17 -7.50
CA LEU A 137 -2.43 -0.01 -6.12
C LEU A 137 -1.89 1.13 -5.23
N GLU A 138 -0.63 1.50 -5.38
CA GLU A 138 -0.01 2.62 -4.66
C GLU A 138 -0.65 3.97 -5.00
N LEU A 139 -1.11 4.19 -6.24
CA LEU A 139 -1.85 5.37 -6.63
C LEU A 139 -3.21 5.49 -5.92
N VAL A 140 -3.91 4.38 -5.72
CA VAL A 140 -5.28 4.38 -5.16
C VAL A 140 -5.35 4.10 -3.66
N GLN A 141 -4.26 3.63 -3.05
CA GLN A 141 -4.11 3.45 -1.60
C GLN A 141 -3.32 4.60 -0.97
N GLN A 142 -3.80 5.82 -1.12
CA GLN A 142 -3.14 7.00 -0.56
C GLN A 142 -3.41 7.17 0.94
N PRO A 143 -2.47 7.77 1.71
CA PRO A 143 -2.74 8.21 3.07
C PRO A 143 -3.90 9.22 3.12
N GLY A 144 -4.79 9.06 4.11
CA GLY A 144 -5.99 9.90 4.23
C GLY A 144 -7.22 9.30 3.54
N ASP A 145 -7.26 7.99 3.35
CA ASP A 145 -8.43 7.29 2.80
C ASP A 145 -9.69 7.58 3.62
N PRO A 146 -10.82 8.01 2.98
CA PRO A 146 -12.06 8.34 3.64
C PRO A 146 -12.60 7.26 4.60
N LEU A 147 -12.43 5.97 4.27
CA LEU A 147 -12.88 4.88 5.13
C LEU A 147 -12.08 4.74 6.44
N ALA A 148 -10.86 5.28 6.48
CA ALA A 148 -10.03 5.29 7.67
C ALA A 148 -10.22 6.54 8.55
N LEU A 149 -10.69 7.66 7.96
CA LEU A 149 -10.76 8.96 8.64
C LEU A 149 -11.68 8.96 9.86
N ALA A 150 -12.75 8.16 9.87
CA ALA A 150 -13.65 8.08 11.01
C ALA A 150 -12.94 7.71 12.31
N SER A 151 -11.82 6.96 12.25
CA SER A 151 -11.03 6.58 13.44
C SER A 151 -10.11 7.70 13.96
N LEU A 152 -10.12 8.89 13.35
CA LEU A 152 -9.54 10.11 13.92
C LEU A 152 -10.40 10.70 15.04
N LEU A 153 -11.71 10.39 15.05
CA LEU A 153 -12.68 11.01 15.94
C LEU A 153 -12.74 10.30 17.30
N SER A 154 -13.18 11.05 18.31
CA SER A 154 -13.37 10.50 19.67
C SER A 154 -14.57 9.55 19.69
N ASN A 155 -14.38 8.38 20.35
CA ASN A 155 -15.49 7.46 20.62
C ASN A 155 -16.36 7.89 21.83
N LYS A 156 -16.04 9.03 22.48
CA LYS A 156 -16.73 9.58 23.65
C LYS A 156 -17.15 11.01 23.38
N PRO A 157 -18.21 11.53 24.05
CA PRO A 157 -18.55 12.93 24.02
C PRO A 157 -17.38 13.78 24.55
N VAL A 158 -17.03 14.84 23.81
CA VAL A 158 -15.91 15.74 24.08
C VAL A 158 -16.36 17.20 24.16
N THR A 159 -15.57 18.01 24.84
CA THR A 159 -15.66 19.47 24.93
C THR A 159 -14.42 20.13 24.34
N VAL A 160 -14.45 21.41 24.03
CA VAL A 160 -13.28 22.16 23.60
C VAL A 160 -12.16 22.05 24.64
N GLY A 161 -10.96 21.69 24.19
CA GLY A 161 -9.78 21.41 25.01
C GLY A 161 -9.57 19.91 25.33
N ASP A 162 -10.58 19.06 25.16
CA ASP A 162 -10.41 17.62 25.39
C ASP A 162 -9.46 16.99 24.36
N ARG A 163 -8.73 15.97 24.83
CA ARG A 163 -7.74 15.21 24.05
C ARG A 163 -8.08 13.74 24.01
N TRP A 164 -7.72 13.09 22.92
CA TRP A 164 -7.82 11.64 22.79
C TRP A 164 -6.74 11.10 21.86
N THR A 165 -6.34 9.85 22.05
CA THR A 165 -5.46 9.15 21.11
C THR A 165 -6.24 8.76 19.86
N VAL A 166 -5.68 9.04 18.68
CA VAL A 166 -6.23 8.64 17.39
C VAL A 166 -6.23 7.12 17.26
N GLY A 167 -7.27 6.54 16.65
CA GLY A 167 -7.35 5.10 16.44
C GLY A 167 -6.27 4.55 15.50
N ASP A 168 -5.83 3.32 15.74
CA ASP A 168 -4.72 2.69 15.00
C ASP A 168 -4.98 2.57 13.50
N LEU A 169 -6.22 2.37 13.07
CA LEU A 169 -6.57 2.34 11.65
C LEU A 169 -6.22 3.67 10.96
N ALA A 170 -6.59 4.82 11.57
CA ALA A 170 -6.23 6.12 11.01
C ALA A 170 -4.72 6.36 11.09
N ALA A 171 -4.06 6.00 12.21
CA ALA A 171 -2.62 6.15 12.35
C ALA A 171 -1.85 5.34 11.30
N ARG A 172 -2.23 4.08 11.04
CA ARG A 172 -1.66 3.25 9.95
C ARG A 172 -1.90 3.85 8.58
N ASN A 173 -3.14 4.24 8.29
CA ASN A 173 -3.47 4.82 7.00
C ASN A 173 -2.72 6.14 6.76
N LEU A 174 -2.61 7.00 7.77
CA LEU A 174 -1.89 8.28 7.65
C LEU A 174 -0.37 8.11 7.55
N SER A 175 0.21 7.08 8.17
CA SER A 175 1.64 6.82 8.09
C SER A 175 2.03 6.00 6.85
N GLY A 176 1.15 5.13 6.37
CA GLY A 176 1.47 4.14 5.34
C GLY A 176 2.31 2.97 5.89
N TYR A 177 2.38 2.78 7.21
CA TYR A 177 3.11 1.67 7.81
C TYR A 177 2.33 0.35 7.73
N ASP A 178 3.01 -0.72 7.38
CA ASP A 178 2.44 -2.09 7.32
C ASP A 178 2.11 -2.59 8.73
N ALA A 179 2.92 -2.18 9.72
CA ALA A 179 2.74 -2.50 11.13
C ALA A 179 3.07 -1.30 12.01
N LEU A 180 2.26 -1.06 13.04
CA LEU A 180 2.55 -0.06 14.07
C LEU A 180 3.33 -0.69 15.22
N ALA A 181 4.42 -0.05 15.62
CA ALA A 181 5.13 -0.34 16.87
C ALA A 181 4.59 0.53 18.03
N SER A 182 4.22 1.78 17.74
CA SER A 182 3.54 2.66 18.68
C SER A 182 2.76 3.75 17.97
N ASN A 183 1.65 4.17 18.59
CA ASN A 183 0.79 5.26 18.13
C ASN A 183 0.63 6.27 19.28
N ALA A 184 1.33 7.39 19.18
CA ALA A 184 1.23 8.53 20.08
C ALA A 184 0.68 9.78 19.35
N LEU A 185 -0.15 9.58 18.29
CA LEU A 185 -0.86 10.65 17.63
C LEU A 185 -2.08 11.03 18.47
N GLU A 186 -2.10 12.27 18.96
CA GLU A 186 -3.20 12.82 19.74
C GLU A 186 -4.03 13.78 18.90
N ALA A 187 -5.33 13.76 19.14
CA ALA A 187 -6.28 14.71 18.64
C ALA A 187 -6.79 15.62 19.78
N THR A 188 -6.96 16.92 19.54
CA THR A 188 -7.50 17.89 20.48
C THR A 188 -8.63 18.65 19.83
N LEU A 189 -9.80 18.75 20.47
CA LEU A 189 -10.88 19.64 20.00
C LEU A 189 -10.51 21.09 20.28
N GLU A 190 -10.11 21.84 19.26
CA GLU A 190 -9.67 23.24 19.39
C GLU A 190 -10.83 24.23 19.44
N SER A 191 -11.83 24.00 18.61
CA SER A 191 -13.03 24.88 18.57
C SER A 191 -14.26 24.11 18.10
N LEU A 192 -15.41 24.61 18.52
CA LEU A 192 -16.72 24.06 18.22
C LEU A 192 -17.69 25.23 18.01
N ASP A 193 -18.37 25.20 16.86
CA ASP A 193 -19.51 26.10 16.57
C ASP A 193 -20.69 25.26 16.03
N ASP A 194 -21.79 25.91 15.63
CA ASP A 194 -23.00 25.24 15.16
C ASP A 194 -22.78 24.48 13.84
N ALA A 195 -21.83 24.88 13.02
CA ALA A 195 -21.57 24.31 11.70
C ALA A 195 -20.42 23.31 11.73
N SER A 196 -19.37 23.54 12.53
CA SER A 196 -18.14 22.81 12.44
C SER A 196 -17.48 22.50 13.79
N ALA A 197 -16.62 21.48 13.79
CA ALA A 197 -15.65 21.24 14.86
C ALA A 197 -14.25 21.21 14.24
N ARG A 198 -13.31 21.93 14.86
CA ARG A 198 -11.90 21.93 14.46
C ARG A 198 -11.09 21.12 15.44
N ILE A 199 -10.35 20.17 14.89
CA ILE A 199 -9.55 19.20 15.65
C ILE A 199 -8.10 19.37 15.24
N ARG A 200 -7.20 19.53 16.20
CA ARG A 200 -5.75 19.51 16.03
C ARG A 200 -5.24 18.10 16.12
N LEU A 201 -4.31 17.72 15.25
CA LEU A 201 -3.55 16.47 15.31
C LEU A 201 -2.09 16.79 15.62
N LEU A 202 -1.52 16.14 16.63
CA LEU A 202 -0.10 16.32 16.98
C LEU A 202 0.43 15.03 17.62
N GLY A 203 1.62 14.60 17.22
CA GLY A 203 2.26 13.44 17.85
C GLY A 203 3.20 12.70 16.94
N THR A 204 3.52 11.47 17.33
CA THR A 204 4.46 10.60 16.64
C THR A 204 3.88 9.22 16.43
N ILE A 205 4.09 8.65 15.25
CA ILE A 205 3.75 7.28 14.90
C ILE A 205 5.08 6.55 14.63
N ARG A 206 5.24 5.35 15.19
CA ARG A 206 6.38 4.46 14.90
C ARG A 206 5.86 3.15 14.35
N GLY A 207 6.60 2.59 13.40
CA GLY A 207 6.19 1.35 12.75
C GLY A 207 7.22 0.87 11.75
N ALA A 208 6.79 -0.01 10.86
CA ALA A 208 7.61 -0.50 9.77
C ALA A 208 6.81 -0.48 8.46
N ALA A 209 7.49 -0.20 7.37
CA ALA A 209 6.99 -0.34 6.01
C ALA A 209 8.05 -1.01 5.16
N LEU A 210 7.65 -1.97 4.32
CA LEU A 210 8.51 -2.68 3.38
C LEU A 210 9.79 -3.28 4.03
N GLY A 211 9.65 -3.70 5.30
CA GLY A 211 10.74 -4.25 6.11
C GLY A 211 11.65 -3.21 6.75
N GLY A 212 11.43 -1.90 6.56
CA GLY A 212 12.19 -0.82 7.17
C GLY A 212 11.47 -0.20 8.37
N GLU A 213 12.15 -0.09 9.52
CA GLU A 213 11.64 0.61 10.68
C GLU A 213 11.63 2.12 10.45
N GLY A 214 10.53 2.77 10.87
CA GLY A 214 10.33 4.21 10.69
C GLY A 214 9.74 4.91 11.89
N SER A 215 9.96 6.22 11.94
CA SER A 215 9.34 7.16 12.87
C SER A 215 8.83 8.36 12.09
N MET A 216 7.61 8.77 12.38
CA MET A 216 6.93 9.85 11.70
C MET A 216 6.35 10.84 12.71
N ALA A 217 6.85 12.07 12.70
CA ALA A 217 6.22 13.18 13.42
C ALA A 217 5.09 13.75 12.59
N CYS A 218 3.94 13.98 13.22
CA CYS A 218 2.70 14.46 12.61
C CYS A 218 2.25 15.78 13.24
N ASP A 219 1.81 16.72 12.42
CA ASP A 219 1.23 18.00 12.81
C ASP A 219 0.13 18.39 11.81
N GLY A 220 -1.11 18.49 12.24
CA GLY A 220 -2.20 18.72 11.32
C GLY A 220 -3.49 19.23 11.94
N SER A 221 -4.50 19.36 11.10
CA SER A 221 -5.84 19.75 11.50
C SER A 221 -6.90 19.03 10.70
N VAL A 222 -8.04 18.79 11.35
CA VAL A 222 -9.25 18.20 10.76
C VAL A 222 -10.40 19.19 10.95
N THR A 223 -11.21 19.38 9.91
CA THR A 223 -12.50 20.04 9.98
C THR A 223 -13.60 19.00 9.86
N PHE A 224 -14.45 18.93 10.87
CA PHE A 224 -15.63 18.08 10.91
C PHE A 224 -16.88 18.93 10.71
N ASP A 225 -17.65 18.66 9.67
CA ASP A 225 -18.95 19.28 9.42
C ASP A 225 -20.00 18.62 10.30
N ARG A 226 -20.62 19.39 11.19
CA ARG A 226 -21.63 18.92 12.15
C ARG A 226 -23.00 18.65 11.52
N LYS A 227 -23.31 19.27 10.38
CA LYS A 227 -24.59 19.08 9.67
C LYS A 227 -24.57 17.78 8.88
N THR A 228 -23.51 17.55 8.10
CA THR A 228 -23.32 16.32 7.32
C THR A 228 -22.76 15.19 8.16
N LYS A 229 -22.23 15.48 9.35
CA LYS A 229 -21.54 14.54 10.24
C LYS A 229 -20.39 13.82 9.52
N GLN A 230 -19.56 14.57 8.83
CA GLN A 230 -18.42 14.04 8.07
C GLN A 230 -17.17 14.89 8.29
N ILE A 231 -16.00 14.26 8.21
CA ILE A 231 -14.75 14.98 8.06
C ILE A 231 -14.73 15.58 6.65
N GLU A 232 -14.78 16.90 6.56
CA GLU A 232 -14.75 17.64 5.31
C GLU A 232 -13.34 17.88 4.81
N LYS A 233 -12.42 18.13 5.73
CA LYS A 233 -11.03 18.44 5.39
C LYS A 233 -10.05 17.91 6.42
N LEU A 234 -8.95 17.35 5.91
CA LEU A 234 -7.74 17.02 6.67
C LEU A 234 -6.55 17.73 6.02
N THR A 235 -5.71 18.38 6.80
CA THR A 235 -4.38 18.80 6.38
C THR A 235 -3.36 18.27 7.38
N LEU A 236 -2.38 17.49 6.92
CA LEU A 236 -1.39 16.85 7.77
C LEU A 236 0.02 17.08 7.22
N ARG A 237 0.88 17.70 8.02
CA ARG A 237 2.32 17.75 7.79
C ARG A 237 2.96 16.56 8.48
N ARG A 238 3.87 15.89 7.77
CA ARG A 238 4.61 14.74 8.29
C ARG A 238 6.09 14.94 8.08
N ALA A 239 6.89 14.50 9.04
CA ALA A 239 8.34 14.35 8.90
C ALA A 239 8.67 12.89 9.24
N GLU A 240 9.12 12.14 8.23
CA GLU A 240 9.41 10.72 8.33
C GLU A 240 10.91 10.47 8.18
N THR A 241 11.45 9.66 9.09
CA THR A 241 12.75 9.02 8.92
C THR A 241 12.53 7.52 8.96
N ARG A 242 12.97 6.80 7.92
CA ARG A 242 12.86 5.34 7.81
C ARG A 242 14.20 4.72 7.42
N ARG A 243 14.57 3.62 8.06
CA ARG A 243 15.74 2.83 7.71
C ARG A 243 15.49 2.03 6.45
N ALA A 244 16.56 1.66 5.76
CA ALA A 244 16.47 0.72 4.66
C ALA A 244 15.87 -0.62 5.15
N GLY A 245 14.92 -1.13 4.37
CA GLY A 245 14.28 -2.43 4.56
C GLY A 245 14.77 -3.45 3.54
N ALA A 246 14.08 -4.59 3.48
CA ALA A 246 14.41 -5.63 2.52
C ALA A 246 14.05 -5.26 1.07
N VAL A 247 13.04 -4.40 0.88
CA VAL A 247 12.46 -4.05 -0.43
C VAL A 247 12.76 -2.62 -0.80
N GLU A 248 12.80 -1.71 0.15
CA GLU A 248 12.96 -0.29 -0.10
C GLU A 248 14.13 0.26 0.71
N ASP A 249 14.83 1.21 0.12
CA ASP A 249 15.93 1.93 0.74
C ASP A 249 15.41 2.90 1.82
N GLY A 250 16.31 3.52 2.58
CA GLY A 250 15.96 4.44 3.64
C GLY A 250 15.40 5.76 3.10
N LEU A 251 14.60 6.44 3.93
CA LEU A 251 13.99 7.74 3.61
C LEU A 251 14.23 8.74 4.73
N ASP A 252 14.36 10.02 4.35
CA ASP A 252 14.25 11.17 5.25
C ASP A 252 13.48 12.26 4.51
N VAL A 253 12.16 12.33 4.75
CA VAL A 253 11.25 13.13 3.94
C VAL A 253 10.28 13.93 4.80
N LYS A 254 9.94 15.11 4.31
CA LYS A 254 8.83 15.93 4.81
C LYS A 254 7.72 15.90 3.78
N SER A 255 6.47 15.75 4.22
CA SER A 255 5.34 15.73 3.32
C SER A 255 4.14 16.49 3.89
N VAL A 256 3.29 16.94 2.98
CA VAL A 256 1.97 17.50 3.29
C VAL A 256 0.92 16.70 2.56
N ILE A 257 -0.08 16.24 3.30
CA ILE A 257 -1.28 15.59 2.76
C ILE A 257 -2.44 16.55 2.98
N THR A 258 -3.24 16.73 1.94
CA THR A 258 -4.54 17.42 2.02
C THR A 258 -5.61 16.49 1.50
N VAL A 259 -6.62 16.24 2.32
CA VAL A 259 -7.84 15.52 1.93
C VAL A 259 -9.00 16.52 1.99
N THR A 260 -9.81 16.57 0.93
CA THR A 260 -11.07 17.30 0.92
C THR A 260 -12.20 16.39 0.47
N ARG A 261 -13.36 16.53 1.11
CA ARG A 261 -14.58 15.77 0.79
C ARG A 261 -15.75 16.71 0.69
N SER A 262 -16.61 16.49 -0.28
CA SER A 262 -17.87 17.21 -0.45
C SER A 262 -18.98 16.26 -0.87
N ALA A 263 -20.16 16.42 -0.29
CA ALA A 263 -21.33 15.67 -0.68
C ALA A 263 -21.75 16.05 -2.12
N ILE A 264 -22.06 15.07 -2.94
CA ILE A 264 -22.55 15.26 -4.32
C ILE A 264 -23.69 14.30 -4.63
N GLN A 265 -24.41 14.57 -5.70
CA GLN A 265 -25.30 13.57 -6.30
C GLN A 265 -24.46 12.52 -7.02
N PRO A 266 -24.80 11.21 -6.90
CA PRO A 266 -24.03 10.17 -7.55
C PRO A 266 -24.11 10.31 -9.08
N PRO A 267 -22.96 10.37 -9.77
CA PRO A 267 -22.93 10.33 -11.23
C PRO A 267 -23.18 8.91 -11.75
N LYS A 268 -23.52 8.76 -13.03
CA LYS A 268 -23.56 7.44 -13.68
C LYS A 268 -22.14 6.82 -13.74
N PRO A 269 -22.02 5.50 -13.52
CA PRO A 269 -23.08 4.54 -13.21
C PRO A 269 -23.36 4.38 -11.70
N LEU A 270 -22.76 5.21 -10.84
CA LEU A 270 -22.89 5.11 -9.38
C LEU A 270 -24.30 5.50 -8.86
N ASP A 271 -25.17 6.05 -9.69
CA ASP A 271 -26.58 6.34 -9.34
C ASP A 271 -27.48 5.09 -9.34
N ASP A 272 -27.00 3.97 -9.91
CA ASP A 272 -27.73 2.70 -9.94
C ASP A 272 -27.33 1.78 -8.78
N ASP A 273 -28.28 1.50 -7.87
CA ASP A 273 -28.08 0.61 -6.73
C ASP A 273 -27.69 -0.81 -7.15
N SER A 274 -28.26 -1.30 -8.25
CA SER A 274 -27.97 -2.66 -8.75
C SER A 274 -26.55 -2.75 -9.33
N PHE A 275 -26.05 -1.68 -9.92
CA PHE A 275 -24.66 -1.60 -10.34
C PHE A 275 -23.71 -1.62 -9.14
N VAL A 276 -23.99 -0.80 -8.12
CA VAL A 276 -23.19 -0.74 -6.89
C VAL A 276 -23.18 -2.09 -6.17
N ALA A 277 -24.33 -2.77 -6.08
CA ALA A 277 -24.43 -4.10 -5.47
C ALA A 277 -23.54 -5.13 -6.19
N ARG A 278 -23.55 -5.15 -7.53
CA ARG A 278 -22.67 -6.04 -8.32
C ARG A 278 -21.21 -5.71 -8.16
N ALA A 279 -20.85 -4.43 -8.08
CA ALA A 279 -19.46 -3.98 -7.98
C ALA A 279 -18.79 -4.40 -6.66
N ILE A 280 -19.54 -4.68 -5.60
CA ILE A 280 -19.02 -5.14 -4.30
C ILE A 280 -19.07 -6.66 -4.12
N GLU A 281 -19.58 -7.41 -5.11
CA GLU A 281 -19.56 -8.87 -5.07
C GLU A 281 -18.12 -9.40 -5.16
N PRO A 282 -17.78 -10.44 -4.38
CA PRO A 282 -16.46 -11.04 -4.43
C PRO A 282 -16.16 -11.58 -5.84
N THR A 283 -15.10 -11.10 -6.45
CA THR A 283 -14.59 -11.61 -7.73
C THR A 283 -13.28 -12.34 -7.48
N THR A 284 -13.15 -13.56 -8.03
CA THR A 284 -11.93 -14.34 -7.89
C THR A 284 -10.74 -13.65 -8.56
N GLY A 285 -9.60 -13.63 -7.88
CA GLY A 285 -8.34 -13.11 -8.44
C GLY A 285 -8.15 -11.60 -8.43
N VAL A 286 -9.18 -10.79 -8.10
CA VAL A 286 -9.02 -9.32 -8.01
C VAL A 286 -8.12 -8.86 -6.85
N ASP A 287 -7.80 -9.76 -5.94
CA ASP A 287 -6.87 -9.51 -4.84
C ASP A 287 -5.41 -9.56 -5.27
N LEU A 288 -5.14 -10.25 -6.37
CA LEU A 288 -3.81 -10.39 -6.94
C LEU A 288 -3.40 -9.11 -7.67
N LEU A 289 -2.11 -8.95 -7.84
CA LEU A 289 -1.54 -7.86 -8.61
C LEU A 289 -0.99 -8.37 -9.94
N LEU A 290 -1.19 -7.57 -10.97
CA LEU A 290 -0.66 -7.82 -12.30
C LEU A 290 0.80 -7.33 -12.37
N PHE A 291 1.70 -8.21 -12.81
CA PHE A 291 3.06 -7.86 -13.16
C PHE A 291 3.31 -8.14 -14.64
N GLN A 292 3.92 -7.19 -15.34
CA GLN A 292 4.37 -7.36 -16.71
C GLN A 292 5.82 -7.82 -16.71
N ALA A 293 6.07 -9.01 -17.25
CA ALA A 293 7.43 -9.54 -17.37
C ALA A 293 8.31 -8.65 -18.27
N PRO A 294 9.64 -8.70 -18.10
CA PRO A 294 10.57 -7.95 -18.94
C PRO A 294 10.31 -8.14 -20.43
N GLU A 295 10.58 -7.11 -21.24
CA GLU A 295 10.24 -6.99 -22.68
C GLU A 295 8.73 -7.09 -23.00
N GLY A 296 7.87 -7.14 -21.96
CA GLY A 296 6.42 -7.25 -22.18
C GLY A 296 5.95 -8.58 -22.78
N LYS A 297 6.79 -9.61 -22.81
CA LYS A 297 6.52 -10.92 -23.44
C LYS A 297 5.43 -11.72 -22.76
N ALA A 298 5.26 -11.51 -21.44
CA ALA A 298 4.27 -12.22 -20.64
C ALA A 298 3.75 -11.34 -19.51
N THR A 299 2.64 -11.77 -18.92
CA THR A 299 2.14 -11.23 -17.67
C THR A 299 2.04 -12.34 -16.63
N LEU A 300 2.07 -11.98 -15.36
CA LEU A 300 1.83 -12.89 -14.26
C LEU A 300 1.07 -12.20 -13.12
N LEU A 301 0.39 -12.99 -12.30
CA LEU A 301 -0.31 -12.52 -11.13
C LEU A 301 0.48 -12.92 -9.88
N HIS A 302 0.55 -12.00 -8.91
CA HIS A 302 1.22 -12.27 -7.64
C HIS A 302 0.42 -11.72 -6.46
N ASP A 303 0.62 -12.32 -5.28
CA ASP A 303 0.05 -11.81 -4.03
C ASP A 303 0.62 -10.42 -3.69
N ARG A 304 -0.09 -9.68 -2.86
CA ARG A 304 0.31 -8.33 -2.43
C ARG A 304 1.60 -8.31 -1.60
N ASP A 305 2.00 -9.45 -1.04
CA ASP A 305 3.25 -9.64 -0.28
C ASP A 305 4.50 -9.66 -1.16
N TRP A 306 4.33 -9.80 -2.48
CA TRP A 306 5.42 -9.65 -3.44
C TRP A 306 5.58 -8.19 -3.84
N HIS A 307 6.79 -7.67 -3.74
CA HIS A 307 7.15 -6.29 -4.06
C HIS A 307 8.18 -6.24 -5.17
N VAL A 308 7.96 -5.39 -6.16
CA VAL A 308 8.93 -5.15 -7.24
C VAL A 308 10.08 -4.33 -6.66
N TYR A 309 11.26 -4.94 -6.60
CA TYR A 309 12.48 -4.29 -6.12
C TYR A 309 13.30 -3.67 -7.25
N TRP A 310 13.34 -4.34 -8.38
CA TRP A 310 14.01 -3.89 -9.59
C TRP A 310 13.24 -4.34 -10.82
N ASP A 311 13.18 -3.48 -11.84
CA ASP A 311 12.52 -3.79 -13.11
C ASP A 311 13.20 -2.99 -14.22
N ASP A 312 13.72 -3.70 -15.22
CA ASP A 312 14.25 -3.12 -16.45
C ASP A 312 13.84 -3.97 -17.67
N ALA A 313 14.30 -3.60 -18.85
CA ALA A 313 13.91 -4.26 -20.10
C ALA A 313 14.26 -5.76 -20.14
N ARG A 314 15.27 -6.23 -19.39
CA ARG A 314 15.79 -7.61 -19.49
C ARG A 314 15.58 -8.45 -18.25
N GLN A 315 15.38 -7.82 -17.10
CA GLN A 315 15.24 -8.52 -15.83
C GLN A 315 14.35 -7.78 -14.85
N ALA A 316 13.71 -8.54 -13.99
CA ALA A 316 13.00 -8.02 -12.83
C ALA A 316 13.36 -8.81 -11.58
N VAL A 317 13.34 -8.12 -10.44
CA VAL A 317 13.53 -8.73 -9.12
C VAL A 317 12.32 -8.39 -8.27
N LEU A 318 11.64 -9.42 -7.79
CA LEU A 318 10.56 -9.30 -6.84
C LEU A 318 10.99 -9.93 -5.51
N LYS A 319 10.61 -9.32 -4.40
CA LYS A 319 10.89 -9.83 -3.05
C LYS A 319 9.59 -10.05 -2.32
N ARG A 320 9.45 -11.21 -1.70
CA ARG A 320 8.29 -11.52 -0.85
C ARG A 320 8.61 -11.19 0.59
N LEU A 321 7.73 -10.40 1.20
CA LEU A 321 7.79 -10.09 2.62
C LEU A 321 6.65 -10.79 3.37
N ASP A 322 6.95 -11.28 4.57
CA ASP A 322 5.95 -11.66 5.56
C ASP A 322 6.29 -10.97 6.87
N ARG A 323 5.39 -10.11 7.36
CA ARG A 323 5.57 -9.30 8.59
C ARG A 323 6.86 -8.48 8.62
N GLY A 324 7.29 -7.99 7.44
CA GLY A 324 8.49 -7.18 7.29
C GLY A 324 9.79 -7.98 7.09
N GLU A 325 9.77 -9.31 7.18
CA GLU A 325 10.90 -10.17 6.92
C GLU A 325 10.88 -10.70 5.48
N MET A 326 12.04 -10.76 4.85
CA MET A 326 12.18 -11.31 3.50
C MET A 326 12.11 -12.84 3.55
N VAL A 327 11.09 -13.41 2.91
CA VAL A 327 10.88 -14.87 2.81
C VAL A 327 11.53 -15.45 1.57
N ALA A 328 11.40 -14.76 0.43
CA ALA A 328 11.94 -15.21 -0.84
C ALA A 328 12.20 -14.04 -1.79
N GLN A 329 13.06 -14.28 -2.77
CA GLN A 329 13.32 -13.40 -3.89
C GLN A 329 13.07 -14.15 -5.20
N LEU A 330 12.37 -13.52 -6.14
CA LEU A 330 12.25 -13.97 -7.54
C LEU A 330 13.12 -13.08 -8.41
N ASN A 331 14.00 -13.68 -9.18
CA ASN A 331 14.65 -13.06 -10.33
C ASN A 331 14.00 -13.60 -11.60
N LEU A 332 13.48 -12.73 -12.43
CA LEU A 332 12.88 -13.06 -13.72
C LEU A 332 13.72 -12.39 -14.81
N SER A 333 14.25 -13.17 -15.73
CA SER A 333 15.12 -12.67 -16.80
C SER A 333 14.71 -13.23 -18.16
N VAL A 334 14.95 -12.43 -19.23
CA VAL A 334 14.71 -12.86 -20.59
C VAL A 334 15.82 -13.78 -21.05
N GLY A 335 15.43 -14.98 -21.52
CA GLY A 335 16.31 -15.93 -22.19
C GLY A 335 16.38 -15.67 -23.72
N PRO A 336 17.34 -16.29 -24.41
CA PRO A 336 17.37 -16.23 -25.87
C PRO A 336 16.14 -16.93 -26.48
N ASN A 337 15.61 -16.41 -27.60
CA ASN A 337 14.52 -17.08 -28.31
C ASN A 337 15.02 -18.39 -28.92
N ALA A 338 14.35 -19.50 -28.63
CA ALA A 338 14.70 -20.86 -29.08
C ALA A 338 14.04 -21.25 -30.40
N GLY A 339 13.15 -20.41 -30.94
CA GLY A 339 12.32 -20.70 -32.10
C GLY A 339 10.99 -21.36 -31.72
N LYS A 340 10.03 -21.25 -32.62
CA LYS A 340 8.65 -21.71 -32.43
C LYS A 340 8.55 -23.17 -31.95
N GLY A 341 7.84 -23.39 -30.85
CA GLY A 341 7.64 -24.69 -30.24
C GLY A 341 8.91 -25.35 -29.70
N ARG A 342 9.96 -24.56 -29.46
CA ARG A 342 11.25 -25.03 -28.93
C ARG A 342 11.59 -24.33 -27.62
N HIS A 343 12.48 -24.96 -26.86
CA HIS A 343 13.08 -24.44 -25.65
C HIS A 343 14.57 -24.77 -25.59
N GLN A 344 15.31 -24.15 -24.67
CA GLN A 344 16.70 -24.48 -24.39
C GLN A 344 16.85 -25.97 -24.04
N ASP A 345 17.93 -26.60 -24.46
CA ASP A 345 18.25 -27.97 -24.05
C ASP A 345 18.36 -28.08 -22.52
N LEU A 346 17.72 -29.10 -21.94
CA LEU A 346 17.63 -29.26 -20.48
C LEU A 346 18.99 -29.59 -19.83
N ASN A 347 19.85 -30.32 -20.51
CA ASN A 347 21.20 -30.55 -20.00
C ASN A 347 22.03 -29.28 -20.00
N GLN A 348 21.89 -28.48 -21.06
CA GLN A 348 22.52 -27.15 -21.11
C GLN A 348 22.00 -26.25 -19.97
N PHE A 349 20.68 -26.22 -19.75
CA PHE A 349 20.07 -25.45 -18.67
C PHE A 349 20.63 -25.86 -17.29
N ARG A 350 20.72 -27.13 -17.00
CA ARG A 350 21.35 -27.68 -15.76
C ARG A 350 22.82 -27.30 -15.62
N ASN A 351 23.56 -27.33 -16.71
CA ASN A 351 24.97 -26.95 -16.71
C ASN A 351 25.15 -25.48 -16.47
N ASP A 352 24.29 -24.64 -17.05
CA ASP A 352 24.26 -23.19 -16.83
C ASP A 352 23.96 -22.85 -15.36
N ILE A 353 23.00 -23.56 -14.73
CA ILE A 353 22.71 -23.42 -13.29
C ILE A 353 23.95 -23.73 -12.44
N LYS A 354 24.61 -24.87 -12.69
CA LYS A 354 25.86 -25.24 -11.96
C LYS A 354 26.95 -24.18 -12.14
N LYS A 355 27.12 -23.67 -13.36
CA LYS A 355 28.12 -22.64 -13.68
C LYS A 355 27.84 -21.33 -12.95
N VAL A 356 26.56 -20.90 -12.91
CA VAL A 356 26.14 -19.65 -12.23
C VAL A 356 26.32 -19.77 -10.71
N LEU A 357 25.99 -20.92 -10.13
CA LEU A 357 26.10 -21.13 -8.69
C LEU A 357 27.56 -21.37 -8.25
N GLY A 358 28.39 -22.00 -9.08
CA GLY A 358 29.79 -22.29 -8.76
C GLY A 358 29.94 -23.04 -7.44
N GLU A 359 30.72 -22.51 -6.51
CA GLU A 359 30.97 -23.12 -5.19
C GLU A 359 29.74 -23.11 -4.26
N ARG A 360 28.71 -22.31 -4.58
CA ARG A 360 27.44 -22.32 -3.83
C ARG A 360 26.59 -23.56 -4.10
N PHE A 361 26.84 -24.28 -5.22
CA PHE A 361 26.11 -25.49 -5.61
C PHE A 361 26.49 -26.67 -4.73
N ILE A 362 25.48 -27.37 -4.17
CA ILE A 362 25.71 -28.66 -3.48
C ILE A 362 25.12 -29.78 -4.32
N GLN A 363 23.81 -29.75 -4.59
CA GLN A 363 23.15 -30.83 -5.33
C GLN A 363 21.83 -30.37 -5.97
N PHE A 364 21.41 -31.09 -6.99
CA PHE A 364 20.03 -31.05 -7.45
C PHE A 364 19.18 -31.92 -6.53
N VAL A 365 18.03 -31.42 -6.08
CA VAL A 365 17.10 -32.11 -5.16
C VAL A 365 15.77 -32.48 -5.80
N GLY A 366 15.48 -31.94 -6.98
CA GLY A 366 14.30 -32.28 -7.77
C GLY A 366 14.29 -31.59 -9.11
N GLU A 367 13.67 -32.21 -10.10
CA GLU A 367 13.46 -31.62 -11.42
C GLU A 367 12.26 -32.26 -12.12
N GLY A 368 11.63 -31.57 -13.03
CA GLY A 368 10.50 -32.07 -13.81
C GLY A 368 9.75 -31.01 -14.58
N GLU A 369 8.95 -31.45 -15.53
CA GLU A 369 7.99 -30.58 -16.21
C GLU A 369 6.91 -30.09 -15.24
N VAL A 370 6.41 -28.88 -15.49
CA VAL A 370 5.36 -28.25 -14.69
C VAL A 370 4.13 -28.08 -15.58
N ASP A 371 3.00 -28.53 -15.09
CA ASP A 371 1.72 -28.47 -15.79
C ASP A 371 1.28 -27.02 -16.07
N GLY A 372 0.33 -26.87 -17.03
CA GLY A 372 -0.29 -25.59 -17.34
C GLY A 372 0.49 -24.73 -18.33
N ALA A 373 1.48 -25.27 -19.05
CA ALA A 373 2.05 -24.58 -20.21
C ALA A 373 0.97 -24.43 -21.32
N PRO A 374 0.93 -23.28 -22.04
CA PRO A 374 0.02 -23.15 -23.19
C PRO A 374 0.40 -24.13 -24.32
N ALA A 375 -0.52 -24.36 -25.24
CA ALA A 375 -0.23 -25.22 -26.42
C ALA A 375 1.00 -24.70 -27.17
N GLY A 376 2.01 -25.57 -27.37
CA GLY A 376 3.30 -25.22 -27.96
C GLY A 376 4.26 -24.48 -27.02
N GLY A 377 3.88 -24.26 -25.77
CA GLY A 377 4.76 -23.75 -24.71
C GLY A 377 5.38 -24.87 -23.88
N PHE A 378 6.30 -24.49 -22.99
CA PHE A 378 7.00 -25.43 -22.12
C PHE A 378 7.30 -24.81 -20.75
N ARG A 379 7.23 -25.62 -19.67
CA ARG A 379 7.62 -25.23 -18.32
C ARG A 379 8.40 -26.36 -17.67
N TYR A 380 9.58 -26.05 -17.16
CA TYR A 380 10.43 -27.03 -16.49
C TYR A 380 11.02 -26.43 -15.22
N LYS A 381 10.97 -27.18 -14.12
CA LYS A 381 11.51 -26.79 -12.82
C LYS A 381 12.73 -27.61 -12.47
N VAL A 382 13.75 -26.95 -11.93
CA VAL A 382 14.92 -27.57 -11.29
C VAL A 382 15.09 -26.98 -9.91
N THR A 383 15.09 -27.82 -8.88
CA THR A 383 15.35 -27.41 -7.50
C THR A 383 16.77 -27.76 -7.10
N VAL A 384 17.49 -26.77 -6.59
CA VAL A 384 18.89 -26.88 -6.19
C VAL A 384 19.03 -26.55 -4.71
N GLN A 385 19.77 -27.40 -4.01
CA GLN A 385 20.26 -27.10 -2.66
C GLN A 385 21.69 -26.60 -2.72
N GLY A 386 21.98 -25.56 -1.94
CA GLY A 386 23.33 -25.04 -1.84
C GLY A 386 23.52 -24.14 -0.63
N ARG A 387 24.55 -23.28 -0.66
CA ARG A 387 24.95 -22.40 0.43
C ARG A 387 25.23 -20.98 -0.03
N GLN A 388 24.96 -20.02 0.86
CA GLN A 388 25.42 -18.65 0.72
C GLN A 388 26.08 -18.23 2.06
N GLY A 389 27.41 -18.24 2.09
CA GLY A 389 28.15 -18.27 3.36
C GLY A 389 27.82 -19.56 4.13
N ASP A 390 27.46 -19.43 5.41
CA ASP A 390 27.08 -20.55 6.27
C ASP A 390 25.59 -20.91 6.17
N ALA A 391 24.79 -20.10 5.49
CA ALA A 391 23.34 -20.32 5.38
C ALA A 391 23.00 -21.31 4.26
N GLY A 392 22.15 -22.30 4.58
CA GLY A 392 21.55 -23.19 3.59
C GLY A 392 20.52 -22.43 2.74
N VAL A 393 20.61 -22.57 1.43
CA VAL A 393 19.74 -21.89 0.45
C VAL A 393 19.14 -22.91 -0.49
N LEU A 394 17.88 -22.68 -0.87
CA LEU A 394 17.19 -23.39 -1.94
C LEU A 394 16.99 -22.43 -3.11
N TRP A 395 17.25 -22.91 -4.31
CA TRP A 395 16.91 -22.23 -5.56
C TRP A 395 15.93 -23.10 -6.35
N HIS A 396 14.79 -22.49 -6.73
CA HIS A 396 13.88 -23.09 -7.70
C HIS A 396 14.06 -22.34 -9.03
N TYR A 397 14.70 -23.01 -9.98
CA TYR A 397 14.89 -22.52 -11.34
C TYR A 397 13.76 -22.99 -12.23
N TYR A 398 13.19 -22.10 -13.01
CA TYR A 398 12.19 -22.40 -14.02
C TYR A 398 12.69 -21.96 -15.38
N LEU A 399 12.67 -22.89 -16.35
CA LEU A 399 12.75 -22.60 -17.77
C LEU A 399 11.32 -22.52 -18.32
N LEU A 400 10.92 -21.34 -18.79
CA LEU A 400 9.59 -21.05 -19.29
C LEU A 400 9.73 -20.68 -20.76
N ALA A 401 9.07 -21.42 -21.67
CA ALA A 401 9.05 -21.09 -23.09
C ALA A 401 7.63 -20.88 -23.57
N GLY A 402 7.42 -19.81 -24.32
CA GLY A 402 6.18 -19.50 -25.01
C GLY A 402 6.05 -20.23 -26.34
N PRO A 403 4.86 -20.22 -26.95
CA PRO A 403 4.61 -20.92 -28.23
C PRO A 403 5.52 -20.46 -29.38
N GLU A 404 5.92 -19.19 -29.41
CA GLU A 404 6.79 -18.62 -30.46
C GLU A 404 8.29 -18.74 -30.11
N GLY A 405 8.62 -19.46 -29.01
CA GLY A 405 10.00 -19.74 -28.58
C GLY A 405 10.63 -18.64 -27.73
N ASP A 406 9.89 -17.60 -27.34
CA ASP A 406 10.35 -16.64 -26.34
C ASP A 406 10.57 -17.37 -25.01
N GLN A 407 11.64 -17.04 -24.29
CA GLN A 407 11.97 -17.70 -23.04
C GLN A 407 12.12 -16.72 -21.89
N LEU A 408 11.67 -17.15 -20.72
CA LEU A 408 11.93 -16.51 -19.44
C LEU A 408 12.59 -17.52 -18.49
N ILE A 409 13.57 -17.06 -17.75
CA ILE A 409 14.18 -17.80 -16.65
C ILE A 409 13.70 -17.18 -15.35
N ALA A 410 12.95 -17.94 -14.57
CA ALA A 410 12.54 -17.50 -13.23
C ALA A 410 13.35 -18.26 -12.18
N THR A 411 13.98 -17.53 -11.25
CA THR A 411 14.78 -18.12 -10.17
C THR A 411 14.25 -17.61 -8.84
N PHE A 412 13.63 -18.50 -8.07
CA PHE A 412 13.25 -18.23 -6.69
C PHE A 412 14.42 -18.61 -5.78
N THR A 413 14.80 -17.68 -4.91
CA THR A 413 15.85 -17.88 -3.90
C THR A 413 15.22 -17.73 -2.53
N LEU A 414 15.39 -18.73 -1.67
CA LEU A 414 14.89 -18.71 -0.31
C LEU A 414 15.87 -19.41 0.63
N GLY A 415 15.91 -18.98 1.89
CA GLY A 415 16.63 -19.72 2.91
C GLY A 415 15.97 -21.09 3.17
N GLN A 416 16.73 -22.10 3.48
CA GLN A 416 16.20 -23.43 3.74
C GLN A 416 15.17 -23.44 4.88
N ALA A 417 15.35 -22.57 5.88
CA ALA A 417 14.41 -22.40 7.00
C ALA A 417 13.06 -21.80 6.58
N GLN A 418 13.00 -21.01 5.49
CA GLN A 418 11.79 -20.39 4.97
C GLN A 418 10.96 -21.30 4.06
N GLN A 419 11.43 -22.53 3.76
CA GLN A 419 10.75 -23.43 2.82
C GLN A 419 9.28 -23.69 3.19
N VAL A 420 8.99 -23.92 4.47
CA VAL A 420 7.61 -24.17 4.94
C VAL A 420 6.73 -22.93 4.77
N GLN A 421 7.25 -21.76 5.11
CA GLN A 421 6.56 -20.49 4.98
C GLN A 421 6.35 -20.06 3.51
N PHE A 422 7.30 -20.41 2.66
CA PHE A 422 7.20 -20.16 1.22
C PHE A 422 6.14 -21.06 0.56
N GLY A 423 6.06 -22.35 0.94
CA GLY A 423 5.06 -23.29 0.43
C GLY A 423 5.14 -23.47 -1.09
N ASP A 424 4.00 -23.30 -1.76
CA ASP A 424 3.81 -23.45 -3.22
C ASP A 424 3.74 -22.11 -3.98
N GLN A 425 4.28 -21.04 -3.41
CA GLN A 425 4.18 -19.69 -3.98
C GLN A 425 4.81 -19.58 -5.37
N ASP A 426 5.90 -20.30 -5.62
CA ASP A 426 6.53 -20.36 -6.94
C ASP A 426 5.60 -20.99 -7.99
N LEU A 427 4.93 -22.09 -7.64
CA LEU A 427 3.99 -22.77 -8.54
C LEU A 427 2.77 -21.90 -8.86
N ARG A 428 2.22 -21.21 -7.87
CA ARG A 428 1.09 -20.29 -8.08
C ARG A 428 1.46 -19.15 -9.01
N LEU A 429 2.61 -18.53 -8.79
CA LEU A 429 3.08 -17.41 -9.57
C LEU A 429 3.39 -17.84 -11.02
N ILE A 430 4.13 -18.92 -11.21
CA ILE A 430 4.42 -19.49 -12.54
C ILE A 430 3.16 -20.03 -13.20
N GLY A 431 2.21 -20.60 -12.42
CA GLY A 431 0.91 -21.08 -12.91
C GLY A 431 0.07 -19.97 -13.56
N SER A 432 0.18 -18.75 -13.06
CA SER A 432 -0.55 -17.58 -13.56
C SER A 432 0.08 -16.90 -14.78
N LEU A 433 1.26 -17.37 -15.23
CA LEU A 433 1.97 -16.72 -16.34
C LEU A 433 1.23 -16.93 -17.67
N GLU A 434 0.95 -15.83 -18.34
CA GLU A 434 0.33 -15.77 -19.68
C GLU A 434 1.27 -15.07 -20.66
N TRP A 435 1.57 -15.74 -21.76
CA TRP A 435 2.35 -15.20 -22.88
C TRP A 435 1.49 -14.26 -23.74
N LYS A 436 2.10 -13.20 -24.26
CA LYS A 436 1.45 -12.23 -25.15
C LYS A 436 1.75 -12.55 -26.62
#